data_cd44283c2672d9fa06ed2c1647e9ad82
#
_entry.id   cd44283c2672d9fa06ed2c1647e9ad82
#
_cell.length_a   1.000
_cell.length_b   1.000
_cell.length_c   1.000
_cell.angle_alpha   90.00
_cell.angle_beta   90.00
_cell.angle_gamma   90.00
#
_symmetry.space_group_name_H-M   'P 1'
#
loop_
_entity.id
_entity.type
_entity.pdbx_description
1 polymer ?
#
loop_
_entity_poly.entity_id
_entity_poly.type
_entity_poly.pdbx_seq_one_letter_code
_entity_poly.pdbx_strand_id
1 'polypeptide(L)'
;MDSPLELEATQTKLKTEESMDEHIIAIYCLCDDLLRALQHREDPQCEMSDAEVMTTAIVAATDFRGNFEKARQYLHAPAYIPRMLSKSRFNRRLHRIRTLFLTLFSVLGETWKALNAGSTYSVDTFPIPVCDNYRIRRCRIYRGEQYRGYIASKRRFFYGVKVHLLVTQNGQPVEFFLTPGAWSDVGCLDGFAFDLPAGSTVYADRGYTDYGFEDQLHEATGIALLPMRKSNAKRRFPVWMQYLQHYYRKRIETTGSLLERLLPKAIHAVTAVGFELKVVLFVLAVSINFLK
;
A
#
# COMPACT_ATOMS: atom_id res chain seq x y z
N MET A 1 31.46 0.06 35.90
CA MET A 1 30.29 -0.84 36.13
C MET A 1 29.10 -0.11 35.58
N ASP A 2 28.62 -0.56 34.44
CA ASP A 2 27.45 0.06 33.80
C ASP A 2 26.22 -0.20 34.67
N SER A 3 25.35 0.79 34.76
CA SER A 3 24.12 0.65 35.56
C SER A 3 23.18 -0.38 34.97
N PRO A 4 22.32 -1.08 35.76
CA PRO A 4 21.36 -2.03 35.20
C PRO A 4 20.45 -1.41 34.11
N LEU A 5 20.16 -0.12 34.17
CA LEU A 5 19.40 0.64 33.19
C LEU A 5 20.17 0.82 31.87
N GLU A 6 21.48 0.99 31.90
CA GLU A 6 22.32 1.09 30.71
C GLU A 6 22.46 -0.26 30.01
N LEU A 7 22.53 -1.35 30.78
CA LEU A 7 22.55 -2.71 30.23
C LEU A 7 21.19 -3.09 29.55
N GLU A 8 20.08 -2.75 30.18
CA GLU A 8 18.75 -2.97 29.57
C GLU A 8 18.54 -2.12 28.30
N ALA A 9 18.96 -0.86 28.32
CA ALA A 9 18.90 0.00 27.15
C ALA A 9 19.77 -0.52 26.01
N THR A 10 20.97 -1.03 26.33
CA THR A 10 21.89 -1.63 25.35
C THR A 10 21.34 -2.93 24.77
N GLN A 11 20.76 -3.81 25.60
CA GLN A 11 20.12 -5.05 25.14
C GLN A 11 18.89 -4.78 24.27
N THR A 12 18.07 -3.78 24.62
CA THR A 12 16.90 -3.38 23.83
C THR A 12 17.35 -2.83 22.49
N LYS A 13 18.41 -2.03 22.45
CA LYS A 13 18.97 -1.49 21.21
C LYS A 13 19.53 -2.58 20.30
N LEU A 14 20.29 -3.54 20.84
CA LEU A 14 20.83 -4.69 20.10
C LEU A 14 19.69 -5.54 19.49
N LYS A 15 18.66 -5.90 20.27
CA LYS A 15 17.49 -6.63 19.76
C LYS A 15 16.74 -5.87 18.67
N THR A 16 16.68 -4.55 18.74
CA THR A 16 16.04 -3.72 17.72
C THR A 16 16.87 -3.68 16.44
N GLU A 17 18.19 -3.61 16.55
CA GLU A 17 19.14 -3.65 15.42
C GLU A 17 19.10 -5.02 14.73
N GLU A 18 19.19 -6.14 15.46
CA GLU A 18 19.06 -7.50 14.93
C GLU A 18 17.74 -7.71 14.18
N SER A 19 16.61 -7.25 14.74
CA SER A 19 15.31 -7.33 14.10
C SER A 19 15.23 -6.49 12.81
N MET A 20 15.95 -5.36 12.74
CA MET A 20 16.01 -4.53 11.54
C MET A 20 16.88 -5.18 10.46
N ASP A 21 17.98 -5.81 10.83
CA ASP A 21 18.87 -6.52 9.91
C ASP A 21 18.14 -7.70 9.26
N GLU A 22 17.44 -8.52 10.05
CA GLU A 22 16.62 -9.63 9.55
C GLU A 22 15.54 -9.14 8.57
N HIS A 23 14.92 -8.02 8.88
CA HIS A 23 13.90 -7.42 8.01
C HIS A 23 14.47 -6.95 6.66
N ILE A 24 15.63 -6.31 6.67
CA ILE A 24 16.34 -5.86 5.46
C ILE A 24 16.73 -7.07 4.59
N ILE A 25 17.27 -8.12 5.21
CA ILE A 25 17.67 -9.35 4.53
C ILE A 25 16.43 -10.02 3.91
N ALA A 26 15.33 -10.13 4.66
CA ALA A 26 14.08 -10.70 4.14
C ALA A 26 13.53 -9.93 2.94
N ILE A 27 13.57 -8.59 2.98
CA ILE A 27 13.16 -7.76 1.83
C ILE A 27 14.09 -8.00 0.63
N TYR A 28 15.40 -8.11 0.86
CA TYR A 28 16.37 -8.38 -0.21
C TYR A 28 16.11 -9.74 -0.85
N CYS A 29 15.97 -10.79 -0.05
CA CYS A 29 15.66 -12.14 -0.56
C CYS A 29 14.37 -12.15 -1.37
N LEU A 30 13.32 -11.50 -0.88
CA LEU A 30 12.05 -11.38 -1.60
C LEU A 30 12.20 -10.70 -2.96
N CYS A 31 13.00 -9.63 -3.05
CA CYS A 31 13.27 -8.94 -4.30
C CYS A 31 14.12 -9.80 -5.25
N ASP A 32 15.17 -10.42 -4.75
CA ASP A 32 16.10 -11.26 -5.52
C ASP A 32 15.39 -12.51 -6.07
N ASP A 33 14.59 -13.19 -5.26
CA ASP A 33 13.79 -14.35 -5.65
C ASP A 33 12.78 -13.99 -6.74
N LEU A 34 12.10 -12.83 -6.62
CA LEU A 34 11.23 -12.33 -7.69
C LEU A 34 11.99 -12.13 -8.99
N LEU A 35 13.14 -11.46 -8.96
CA LEU A 35 13.92 -11.17 -10.18
C LEU A 35 14.44 -12.45 -10.81
N ARG A 36 14.86 -13.43 -10.01
CA ARG A 36 15.25 -14.76 -10.50
C ARG A 36 14.08 -15.50 -11.14
N ALA A 37 12.90 -15.49 -10.50
CA ALA A 37 11.70 -16.12 -11.04
C ALA A 37 11.26 -15.50 -12.38
N LEU A 38 11.42 -14.20 -12.53
CA LEU A 38 11.16 -13.47 -13.77
C LEU A 38 12.25 -13.63 -14.82
N GLN A 39 13.37 -14.31 -14.52
CA GLN A 39 14.57 -14.35 -15.37
C GLN A 39 15.02 -12.94 -15.78
N HIS A 40 14.89 -11.99 -14.84
CA HIS A 40 15.22 -10.59 -15.08
C HIS A 40 16.71 -10.43 -15.42
N ARG A 41 16.98 -9.70 -16.51
CA ARG A 41 18.35 -9.43 -16.96
C ARG A 41 18.72 -7.99 -16.64
N GLU A 42 19.80 -7.85 -15.90
CA GLU A 42 20.42 -6.56 -15.60
C GLU A 42 21.61 -6.31 -16.55
N ASP A 43 21.94 -5.03 -16.70
CA ASP A 43 23.16 -4.64 -17.37
C ASP A 43 24.36 -5.07 -16.51
N PRO A 44 25.31 -5.88 -17.04
CA PRO A 44 26.48 -6.35 -16.28
C PRO A 44 27.37 -5.23 -15.72
N GLN A 45 27.25 -4.01 -16.26
CA GLN A 45 28.01 -2.84 -15.78
C GLN A 45 27.34 -2.13 -14.61
N CYS A 46 26.23 -2.65 -14.09
CA CYS A 46 25.55 -2.04 -12.95
C CYS A 46 26.36 -2.25 -11.66
N GLU A 47 26.68 -1.15 -10.99
CA GLU A 47 27.37 -1.15 -9.70
C GLU A 47 26.45 -1.63 -8.56
N MET A 48 25.15 -1.43 -8.69
CA MET A 48 24.11 -1.79 -7.73
C MET A 48 23.03 -2.58 -8.47
N SER A 49 22.67 -3.76 -7.96
CA SER A 49 21.66 -4.62 -8.57
C SER A 49 20.25 -4.02 -8.48
N ASP A 50 19.32 -4.48 -9.31
CA ASP A 50 17.91 -4.06 -9.20
C ASP A 50 17.27 -4.57 -7.91
N ALA A 51 17.69 -5.74 -7.38
CA ALA A 51 17.29 -6.22 -6.06
C ALA A 51 17.71 -5.24 -4.95
N GLU A 52 18.96 -4.75 -4.98
CA GLU A 52 19.45 -3.75 -4.02
C GLU A 52 18.71 -2.41 -4.13
N VAL A 53 18.38 -1.97 -5.37
CA VAL A 53 17.56 -0.75 -5.59
C VAL A 53 16.16 -0.93 -5.04
N MET A 54 15.52 -2.08 -5.30
CA MET A 54 14.19 -2.42 -4.77
C MET A 54 14.21 -2.47 -3.26
N THR A 55 15.17 -3.17 -2.66
CA THR A 55 15.35 -3.25 -1.20
C THR A 55 15.49 -1.86 -0.58
N THR A 56 16.37 -1.02 -1.13
CA THR A 56 16.57 0.34 -0.62
C THR A 56 15.27 1.16 -0.65
N ALA A 57 14.48 1.04 -1.73
CA ALA A 57 13.23 1.77 -1.87
C ALA A 57 12.14 1.27 -0.91
N ILE A 58 12.05 -0.05 -0.71
CA ILE A 58 11.09 -0.66 0.21
C ILE A 58 11.47 -0.32 1.65
N VAL A 59 12.73 -0.48 2.05
CA VAL A 59 13.25 -0.08 3.38
C VAL A 59 13.01 1.41 3.62
N ALA A 60 13.15 2.26 2.60
CA ALA A 60 12.77 3.67 2.75
C ALA A 60 11.29 3.85 3.10
N ALA A 61 10.39 3.05 2.53
CA ALA A 61 8.97 3.14 2.81
C ALA A 61 8.57 2.53 4.16
N THR A 62 9.17 1.39 4.56
CA THR A 62 8.89 0.70 5.81
C THR A 62 9.45 1.44 7.03
N ASP A 63 10.72 1.86 6.98
CA ASP A 63 11.47 2.28 8.16
C ASP A 63 11.81 3.78 8.17
N PHE A 64 11.87 4.42 6.99
CA PHE A 64 12.28 5.82 6.85
C PHE A 64 11.18 6.74 6.30
N ARG A 65 9.90 6.34 6.35
CA ARG A 65 8.74 7.12 5.87
C ARG A 65 8.92 7.66 4.44
N GLY A 66 9.49 6.85 3.55
CA GLY A 66 9.74 7.20 2.16
C GLY A 66 10.91 8.16 1.93
N ASN A 67 11.80 8.33 2.91
CA ASN A 67 13.01 9.12 2.76
C ASN A 67 14.13 8.26 2.16
N PHE A 68 14.23 8.24 0.84
CA PHE A 68 15.26 7.49 0.11
C PHE A 68 16.69 7.88 0.50
N GLU A 69 16.95 9.13 0.86
CA GLU A 69 18.30 9.55 1.22
C GLU A 69 18.73 8.94 2.55
N LYS A 70 17.85 8.96 3.56
CA LYS A 70 18.13 8.30 4.85
C LYS A 70 18.32 6.79 4.68
N ALA A 71 17.47 6.12 3.91
CA ALA A 71 17.61 4.69 3.65
C ALA A 71 18.94 4.38 2.93
N ARG A 72 19.29 5.17 1.90
CA ARG A 72 20.56 5.04 1.20
C ARG A 72 21.76 5.22 2.12
N GLN A 73 21.74 6.21 3.00
CA GLN A 73 22.82 6.44 3.98
C GLN A 73 22.93 5.28 4.97
N TYR A 74 21.81 4.77 5.45
CA TYR A 74 21.77 3.63 6.38
C TYR A 74 22.30 2.35 5.73
N LEU A 75 21.85 2.05 4.51
CA LEU A 75 22.22 0.84 3.79
C LEU A 75 23.60 0.94 3.11
N HIS A 76 24.22 2.13 3.05
CA HIS A 76 25.56 2.30 2.53
C HIS A 76 26.60 1.86 3.58
N ALA A 77 26.62 0.57 3.86
CA ALA A 77 27.54 -0.06 4.79
C ALA A 77 28.08 -1.36 4.16
N PRO A 78 29.29 -1.82 4.55
CA PRO A 78 29.88 -3.05 4.03
C PRO A 78 28.97 -4.27 4.21
N ALA A 79 28.18 -4.29 5.28
CA ALA A 79 27.26 -5.39 5.60
C ALA A 79 26.03 -5.45 4.70
N TYR A 80 25.66 -4.35 4.02
CA TYR A 80 24.46 -4.28 3.17
C TYR A 80 24.79 -3.99 1.70
N ILE A 81 24.90 -2.70 1.33
CA ILE A 81 25.10 -2.25 -0.04
C ILE A 81 26.33 -1.36 -0.14
N PRO A 82 27.53 -1.95 -0.22
CA PRO A 82 28.79 -1.19 -0.22
C PRO A 82 28.97 -0.30 -1.44
N ARG A 83 28.35 -0.66 -2.59
CA ARG A 83 28.40 0.10 -3.85
C ARG A 83 27.13 0.93 -4.08
N MET A 84 26.74 1.72 -3.08
CA MET A 84 25.54 2.54 -3.14
C MET A 84 25.64 3.62 -4.22
N LEU A 85 24.63 3.70 -5.10
CA LEU A 85 24.55 4.72 -6.13
C LEU A 85 24.37 6.12 -5.54
N SER A 86 24.84 7.15 -6.25
CA SER A 86 24.53 8.54 -5.93
C SER A 86 23.02 8.81 -6.00
N LYS A 87 22.53 9.84 -5.30
CA LYS A 87 21.10 10.21 -5.26
C LYS A 87 20.46 10.30 -6.65
N SER A 88 21.13 10.94 -7.61
CA SER A 88 20.59 11.11 -8.96
C SER A 88 20.60 9.82 -9.77
N ARG A 89 21.63 8.98 -9.64
CA ARG A 89 21.71 7.67 -10.28
C ARG A 89 20.66 6.71 -9.70
N PHE A 90 20.53 6.67 -8.36
CA PHE A 90 19.52 5.90 -7.68
C PHE A 90 18.11 6.25 -8.13
N ASN A 91 17.74 7.54 -8.13
CA ASN A 91 16.41 7.96 -8.59
C ASN A 91 16.13 7.56 -10.04
N ARG A 92 17.10 7.73 -10.95
CA ARG A 92 16.93 7.29 -12.35
C ARG A 92 16.70 5.79 -12.46
N ARG A 93 17.47 4.98 -11.70
CA ARG A 93 17.33 3.53 -11.70
C ARG A 93 15.98 3.12 -11.12
N LEU A 94 15.60 3.69 -9.98
CA LEU A 94 14.31 3.47 -9.33
C LEU A 94 13.13 3.70 -10.28
N HIS A 95 13.14 4.80 -11.04
CA HIS A 95 12.11 5.07 -12.04
C HIS A 95 12.12 4.09 -13.22
N ARG A 96 13.27 3.57 -13.62
CA ARG A 96 13.39 2.57 -14.67
C ARG A 96 12.70 1.26 -14.27
N ILE A 97 12.90 0.82 -13.05
CA ILE A 97 12.40 -0.47 -12.54
C ILE A 97 11.04 -0.35 -11.82
N ARG A 98 10.32 0.77 -11.95
CA ARG A 98 9.08 1.02 -11.20
C ARG A 98 8.01 -0.07 -11.37
N THR A 99 7.97 -0.74 -12.51
CA THR A 99 7.02 -1.83 -12.80
C THR A 99 7.29 -3.07 -11.95
N LEU A 100 8.54 -3.33 -11.56
CA LEU A 100 8.90 -4.46 -10.71
C LEU A 100 8.25 -4.39 -9.33
N PHE A 101 7.99 -3.19 -8.81
CA PHE A 101 7.27 -3.02 -7.53
C PHE A 101 5.80 -3.42 -7.65
N LEU A 102 5.17 -3.13 -8.79
CA LEU A 102 3.80 -3.58 -9.07
C LEU A 102 3.75 -5.09 -9.25
N THR A 103 4.74 -5.67 -9.95
CA THR A 103 4.86 -7.12 -10.09
C THR A 103 5.06 -7.80 -8.73
N LEU A 104 5.93 -7.25 -7.87
CA LEU A 104 6.12 -7.76 -6.51
C LEU A 104 4.81 -7.69 -5.70
N PHE A 105 4.10 -6.57 -5.78
CA PHE A 105 2.80 -6.42 -5.13
C PHE A 105 1.79 -7.46 -5.64
N SER A 106 1.74 -7.70 -6.96
CA SER A 106 0.85 -8.70 -7.57
C SER A 106 1.17 -10.12 -7.05
N VAL A 107 2.45 -10.50 -7.01
CA VAL A 107 2.88 -11.82 -6.48
C VAL A 107 2.49 -11.98 -5.01
N LEU A 108 2.71 -10.95 -4.19
CA LEU A 108 2.26 -10.96 -2.80
C LEU A 108 0.74 -11.05 -2.70
N GLY A 109 0.02 -10.30 -3.54
CA GLY A 109 -1.45 -10.34 -3.59
C GLY A 109 -1.99 -11.73 -3.89
N GLU A 110 -1.41 -12.45 -4.87
CA GLU A 110 -1.76 -13.85 -5.16
C GLU A 110 -1.47 -14.77 -3.97
N THR A 111 -0.32 -14.58 -3.32
CA THR A 111 0.03 -15.34 -2.11
C THR A 111 -1.00 -15.13 -1.00
N TRP A 112 -1.39 -13.88 -0.76
CA TRP A 112 -2.40 -13.55 0.25
C TRP A 112 -3.78 -14.11 -0.10
N LYS A 113 -4.16 -14.08 -1.37
CA LYS A 113 -5.41 -14.72 -1.85
C LYS A 113 -5.39 -16.22 -1.62
N ALA A 114 -4.30 -16.89 -1.94
CA ALA A 114 -4.14 -18.33 -1.72
C ALA A 114 -4.21 -18.72 -0.24
N LEU A 115 -3.67 -17.88 0.66
CA LEU A 115 -3.71 -18.09 2.12
C LEU A 115 -5.04 -17.68 2.76
N ASN A 116 -5.94 -17.02 2.02
CA ASN A 116 -7.24 -16.53 2.53
C ASN A 116 -8.32 -17.60 2.44
N ALA A 117 -8.24 -18.65 3.27
CA ALA A 117 -9.13 -19.80 3.25
C ALA A 117 -10.64 -19.47 3.33
N GLY A 118 -10.99 -18.33 3.95
CA GLY A 118 -12.38 -17.88 4.10
C GLY A 118 -12.96 -17.18 2.89
N SER A 119 -12.18 -16.93 1.83
CA SER A 119 -12.56 -16.17 0.63
C SER A 119 -13.34 -14.89 0.94
N THR A 120 -12.98 -14.25 2.06
CA THR A 120 -13.61 -13.04 2.56
C THR A 120 -12.66 -11.86 2.42
N TYR A 121 -13.17 -10.77 1.87
CA TYR A 121 -12.40 -9.57 1.55
C TYR A 121 -13.12 -8.32 2.04
N SER A 122 -12.40 -7.21 2.09
CA SER A 122 -12.97 -5.89 2.38
C SER A 122 -12.37 -4.83 1.47
N VAL A 123 -13.18 -3.87 1.05
CA VAL A 123 -12.75 -2.74 0.24
C VAL A 123 -13.01 -1.42 0.97
N ASP A 124 -12.05 -0.50 0.88
CA ASP A 124 -12.20 0.87 1.38
C ASP A 124 -11.29 1.84 0.62
N THR A 125 -11.45 3.13 0.88
CA THR A 125 -10.76 4.21 0.20
C THR A 125 -10.00 5.08 1.18
N PHE A 126 -8.73 5.37 0.87
CA PHE A 126 -7.87 6.20 1.70
C PHE A 126 -7.40 7.44 0.95
N PRO A 127 -7.68 8.66 1.46
CA PRO A 127 -7.22 9.90 0.84
C PRO A 127 -5.73 10.13 1.08
N ILE A 128 -4.98 10.42 0.02
CA ILE A 128 -3.56 10.81 0.08
C ILE A 128 -3.42 12.24 -0.44
N PRO A 129 -3.20 13.22 0.45
CA PRO A 129 -2.97 14.60 0.06
C PRO A 129 -1.67 14.75 -0.73
N VAL A 130 -1.73 15.48 -1.83
CA VAL A 130 -0.56 15.88 -2.62
C VAL A 130 0.08 17.15 -2.06
N CYS A 131 -0.75 18.06 -1.56
CA CYS A 131 -0.31 19.29 -0.90
C CYS A 131 -1.36 19.80 0.09
N ASP A 132 -0.96 20.71 0.93
CA ASP A 132 -1.90 21.44 1.79
C ASP A 132 -2.81 22.34 0.96
N ASN A 133 -4.04 22.59 1.41
CA ASN A 133 -5.06 23.34 0.68
C ASN A 133 -4.62 24.76 0.27
N TYR A 134 -3.83 25.46 1.10
CA TYR A 134 -3.31 26.78 0.76
C TYR A 134 -2.26 26.76 -0.36
N ARG A 135 -1.69 25.60 -0.67
CA ARG A 135 -0.66 25.42 -1.71
C ARG A 135 -1.21 24.97 -3.07
N ILE A 136 -2.52 24.69 -3.20
CA ILE A 136 -3.15 24.13 -4.40
C ILE A 136 -2.74 24.92 -5.67
N ARG A 137 -2.80 26.25 -5.64
CA ARG A 137 -2.42 27.11 -6.79
C ARG A 137 -0.96 26.96 -7.22
N ARG A 138 -0.08 26.50 -6.33
CA ARG A 138 1.35 26.28 -6.58
C ARG A 138 1.69 24.82 -6.85
N CYS A 139 0.70 23.93 -6.77
CA CYS A 139 0.89 22.51 -7.01
C CYS A 139 1.19 22.28 -8.50
N ARG A 140 2.32 21.64 -8.80
CA ARG A 140 2.76 21.37 -10.17
C ARG A 140 2.27 20.04 -10.71
N ILE A 141 1.97 19.10 -9.82
CA ILE A 141 1.45 17.76 -10.14
C ILE A 141 -0.04 17.74 -9.80
N TYR A 142 -0.83 17.00 -10.58
CA TYR A 142 -2.28 16.86 -10.38
C TYR A 142 -3.01 18.22 -10.37
N ARG A 143 -3.18 18.81 -11.56
CA ARG A 143 -3.89 20.07 -11.72
C ARG A 143 -5.36 19.82 -12.05
N GLY A 144 -6.26 20.55 -11.42
CA GLY A 144 -7.69 20.52 -11.71
C GLY A 144 -8.56 20.23 -10.49
N GLU A 145 -9.85 20.56 -10.59
CA GLU A 145 -10.81 20.40 -9.50
C GLU A 145 -11.12 18.92 -9.18
N GLN A 146 -10.87 18.00 -10.11
CA GLN A 146 -11.04 16.57 -9.89
C GLN A 146 -10.15 16.03 -8.74
N TYR A 147 -9.10 16.73 -8.35
CA TYR A 147 -8.25 16.33 -7.23
C TYR A 147 -8.69 16.90 -5.88
N ARG A 148 -9.76 17.72 -5.85
CA ARG A 148 -10.33 18.27 -4.63
C ARG A 148 -11.36 17.31 -4.05
N GLY A 149 -10.96 16.48 -3.10
CA GLY A 149 -11.82 15.53 -2.41
C GLY A 149 -12.30 16.05 -1.05
N TYR A 150 -13.30 15.37 -0.49
CA TYR A 150 -13.85 15.65 0.82
C TYR A 150 -13.77 14.40 1.71
N ILE A 151 -13.23 14.56 2.92
CA ILE A 151 -13.16 13.51 3.94
C ILE A 151 -14.32 13.72 4.90
N ALA A 152 -15.39 12.94 4.76
CA ALA A 152 -16.62 13.10 5.53
C ALA A 152 -16.38 12.90 7.03
N SER A 153 -15.61 11.89 7.45
CA SER A 153 -15.29 11.61 8.85
C SER A 153 -14.51 12.72 9.56
N LYS A 154 -13.65 13.43 8.83
CA LYS A 154 -12.83 14.54 9.33
C LYS A 154 -13.45 15.92 9.00
N ARG A 155 -14.59 15.96 8.29
CA ARG A 155 -15.29 17.16 7.83
C ARG A 155 -14.37 18.21 7.15
N ARG A 156 -13.43 17.72 6.32
CA ARG A 156 -12.44 18.60 5.66
C ARG A 156 -12.21 18.24 4.20
N PHE A 157 -11.88 19.24 3.42
CA PHE A 157 -11.39 19.03 2.05
C PHE A 157 -9.91 18.65 2.06
N PHE A 158 -9.50 17.87 1.10
CA PHE A 158 -8.11 17.58 0.77
C PHE A 158 -7.88 17.77 -0.72
N TYR A 159 -6.64 17.92 -1.12
CA TYR A 159 -6.26 18.01 -2.52
C TYR A 159 -5.26 16.90 -2.83
N GLY A 160 -5.66 15.94 -3.66
CA GLY A 160 -4.83 14.78 -3.93
C GLY A 160 -5.55 13.64 -4.62
N VAL A 161 -5.08 12.44 -4.35
CA VAL A 161 -5.62 11.18 -4.89
C VAL A 161 -6.25 10.35 -3.78
N LYS A 162 -7.07 9.38 -4.17
CA LYS A 162 -7.57 8.32 -3.31
C LYS A 162 -6.88 7.02 -3.69
N VAL A 163 -6.49 6.24 -2.69
CA VAL A 163 -6.11 4.83 -2.85
C VAL A 163 -7.33 3.99 -2.55
N HIS A 164 -7.82 3.26 -3.53
CA HIS A 164 -8.82 2.22 -3.34
C HIS A 164 -8.06 0.93 -3.05
N LEU A 165 -8.40 0.26 -1.97
CA LEU A 165 -7.67 -0.90 -1.48
C LEU A 165 -8.62 -2.06 -1.21
N LEU A 166 -8.32 -3.23 -1.77
CA LEU A 166 -8.98 -4.49 -1.47
C LEU A 166 -8.03 -5.32 -0.60
N VAL A 167 -8.54 -5.82 0.53
CA VAL A 167 -7.74 -6.62 1.47
C VAL A 167 -8.43 -7.94 1.79
N THR A 168 -7.65 -8.94 2.21
CA THR A 168 -8.15 -10.21 2.75
C THR A 168 -8.85 -10.00 4.09
N GLN A 169 -9.49 -11.03 4.62
CA GLN A 169 -10.09 -11.04 5.97
C GLN A 169 -9.10 -10.69 7.09
N ASN A 170 -7.81 -10.89 6.86
CA ASN A 170 -6.74 -10.57 7.82
C ASN A 170 -6.13 -9.18 7.60
N GLY A 171 -6.55 -8.47 6.54
CA GLY A 171 -6.11 -7.12 6.24
C GLY A 171 -4.94 -7.03 5.26
N GLN A 172 -4.48 -8.16 4.67
CA GLN A 172 -3.40 -8.14 3.68
C GLN A 172 -3.90 -7.53 2.36
N PRO A 173 -3.21 -6.52 1.81
CA PRO A 173 -3.56 -5.92 0.51
C PRO A 173 -3.40 -6.92 -0.64
N VAL A 174 -4.43 -7.04 -1.48
CA VAL A 174 -4.43 -7.93 -2.66
C VAL A 174 -4.63 -7.19 -3.96
N GLU A 175 -5.31 -6.05 -3.93
CA GLU A 175 -5.53 -5.20 -5.10
C GLU A 175 -5.61 -3.74 -4.68
N PHE A 176 -5.10 -2.82 -5.50
CA PHE A 176 -5.29 -1.38 -5.30
C PHE A 176 -5.19 -0.61 -6.61
N PHE A 177 -5.79 0.56 -6.63
CA PHE A 177 -5.60 1.55 -7.68
C PHE A 177 -5.78 2.98 -7.14
N LEU A 178 -5.45 3.96 -7.97
CA LEU A 178 -5.49 5.37 -7.61
C LEU A 178 -6.53 6.10 -8.44
N THR A 179 -7.28 7.00 -7.80
CA THR A 179 -8.23 7.90 -8.48
C THR A 179 -8.04 9.35 -8.04
N PRO A 180 -8.49 10.31 -8.83
CA PRO A 180 -8.61 11.69 -8.38
C PRO A 180 -9.47 11.81 -7.12
N GLY A 181 -9.10 12.71 -6.20
CA GLY A 181 -9.73 12.84 -4.89
C GLY A 181 -11.23 13.15 -4.88
N ALA A 182 -11.76 13.78 -5.95
CA ALA A 182 -13.17 14.14 -6.07
C ALA A 182 -14.06 12.97 -6.49
N TRP A 183 -13.51 11.88 -7.01
CA TRP A 183 -14.31 10.77 -7.50
C TRP A 183 -15.03 10.06 -6.35
N SER A 184 -16.29 9.64 -6.62
CA SER A 184 -17.08 8.88 -5.66
C SER A 184 -16.61 7.43 -5.57
N ASP A 185 -16.74 6.82 -4.39
CA ASP A 185 -16.30 5.44 -4.19
C ASP A 185 -17.10 4.46 -5.07
N VAL A 186 -18.42 4.69 -5.24
CA VAL A 186 -19.27 3.88 -6.14
C VAL A 186 -18.84 4.00 -7.60
N GLY A 187 -18.48 5.20 -8.06
CA GLY A 187 -18.03 5.41 -9.45
C GLY A 187 -16.63 4.83 -9.73
N CYS A 188 -15.99 4.26 -8.74
CA CYS A 188 -14.67 3.63 -8.87
C CYS A 188 -14.74 2.10 -8.80
N LEU A 189 -15.92 1.50 -8.65
CA LEU A 189 -16.07 0.04 -8.56
C LEU A 189 -15.52 -0.68 -9.79
N ASP A 190 -15.73 -0.13 -10.98
CA ASP A 190 -15.20 -0.65 -12.25
C ASP A 190 -13.65 -0.63 -12.32
N GLY A 191 -12.98 0.07 -11.41
CA GLY A 191 -11.53 0.11 -11.31
C GLY A 191 -10.92 -1.13 -10.65
N PHE A 192 -11.71 -1.92 -9.93
CA PHE A 192 -11.29 -3.21 -9.38
C PHE A 192 -11.46 -4.32 -10.42
N ALA A 193 -10.44 -5.14 -10.58
CA ALA A 193 -10.54 -6.34 -11.39
C ALA A 193 -11.37 -7.42 -10.69
N PHE A 194 -11.41 -7.40 -9.36
CA PHE A 194 -12.04 -8.44 -8.54
C PHE A 194 -11.58 -9.84 -8.97
N ASP A 195 -10.30 -9.99 -9.28
CA ASP A 195 -9.71 -11.30 -9.57
C ASP A 195 -9.61 -12.12 -8.29
N LEU A 196 -10.75 -12.63 -7.85
CA LEU A 196 -10.94 -13.36 -6.61
C LEU A 196 -11.53 -14.74 -6.89
N PRO A 197 -11.33 -15.73 -6.00
CA PRO A 197 -11.97 -17.04 -6.13
C PRO A 197 -13.50 -16.91 -6.22
N ALA A 198 -14.13 -17.73 -7.06
CA ALA A 198 -15.59 -17.80 -7.16
C ALA A 198 -16.21 -18.11 -5.78
N GLY A 199 -17.33 -17.45 -5.48
CA GLY A 199 -17.97 -17.54 -4.16
C GLY A 199 -17.37 -16.64 -3.09
N SER A 200 -16.39 -15.78 -3.46
CA SER A 200 -15.83 -14.79 -2.54
C SER A 200 -16.86 -13.77 -2.09
N THR A 201 -16.72 -13.30 -0.86
CA THR A 201 -17.52 -12.22 -0.29
C THR A 201 -16.66 -10.97 -0.08
N VAL A 202 -17.12 -9.83 -0.58
CA VAL A 202 -16.44 -8.53 -0.44
C VAL A 202 -17.30 -7.59 0.37
N TYR A 203 -16.85 -7.20 1.55
CA TYR A 203 -17.49 -6.20 2.38
C TYR A 203 -17.00 -4.79 2.04
N ALA A 204 -17.93 -3.82 2.02
CA ALA A 204 -17.63 -2.44 1.66
C ALA A 204 -18.37 -1.43 2.55
N ASP A 205 -17.91 -0.16 2.55
CA ASP A 205 -18.67 0.92 3.17
C ASP A 205 -19.92 1.28 2.35
N ARG A 206 -20.81 2.07 2.96
CA ARG A 206 -22.06 2.57 2.35
C ARG A 206 -21.84 3.33 1.04
N GLY A 207 -20.67 3.93 0.87
CA GLY A 207 -20.25 4.65 -0.32
C GLY A 207 -20.19 3.80 -1.59
N TYR A 208 -20.09 2.48 -1.44
CA TYR A 208 -20.00 1.52 -2.54
C TYR A 208 -21.34 0.89 -2.94
N THR A 209 -22.47 1.40 -2.44
CA THR A 209 -23.80 0.82 -2.74
C THR A 209 -24.21 1.10 -4.18
N ASP A 210 -24.23 0.07 -5.02
CA ASP A 210 -24.78 0.04 -6.36
C ASP A 210 -25.42 -1.34 -6.63
N TYR A 211 -26.74 -1.41 -6.63
CA TYR A 211 -27.45 -2.68 -6.79
C TYR A 211 -27.24 -3.31 -8.17
N GLY A 212 -27.08 -2.50 -9.22
CA GLY A 212 -26.83 -2.98 -10.57
C GLY A 212 -25.46 -3.62 -10.67
N PHE A 213 -24.44 -2.95 -10.17
CA PHE A 213 -23.07 -3.49 -10.14
C PHE A 213 -22.96 -4.75 -9.25
N GLU A 214 -23.63 -4.76 -8.08
CA GLU A 214 -23.66 -5.92 -7.18
C GLU A 214 -24.23 -7.16 -7.88
N ASP A 215 -25.35 -7.00 -8.59
CA ASP A 215 -26.01 -8.09 -9.32
C ASP A 215 -25.14 -8.57 -10.50
N GLN A 216 -24.61 -7.64 -11.31
CA GLN A 216 -23.71 -7.96 -12.44
C GLN A 216 -22.44 -8.67 -12.01
N LEU A 217 -21.78 -8.21 -10.95
CA LEU A 217 -20.59 -8.85 -10.43
C LEU A 217 -20.89 -10.28 -9.96
N HIS A 218 -21.99 -10.45 -9.24
CA HIS A 218 -22.40 -11.78 -8.79
C HIS A 218 -22.73 -12.73 -9.93
N GLU A 219 -23.48 -12.27 -10.92
CA GLU A 219 -23.84 -13.08 -12.09
C GLU A 219 -22.64 -13.46 -12.95
N ALA A 220 -21.68 -12.53 -13.12
CA ALA A 220 -20.51 -12.74 -13.97
C ALA A 220 -19.43 -13.61 -13.32
N THR A 221 -19.21 -13.46 -12.00
CA THR A 221 -18.05 -14.02 -11.31
C THR A 221 -18.37 -14.90 -10.10
N GLY A 222 -19.62 -14.90 -9.63
CA GLY A 222 -20.03 -15.54 -8.38
C GLY A 222 -19.57 -14.79 -7.11
N ILE A 223 -18.99 -13.59 -7.23
CA ILE A 223 -18.52 -12.78 -6.11
C ILE A 223 -19.69 -11.97 -5.55
N ALA A 224 -19.87 -12.03 -4.22
CA ALA A 224 -20.91 -11.26 -3.53
C ALA A 224 -20.30 -9.95 -2.96
N LEU A 225 -20.61 -8.80 -3.59
CA LEU A 225 -20.30 -7.48 -3.04
C LEU A 225 -21.41 -7.06 -2.06
N LEU A 226 -21.04 -6.85 -0.80
CA LEU A 226 -21.98 -6.58 0.31
C LEU A 226 -21.67 -5.25 0.99
N PRO A 227 -21.98 -4.10 0.39
CA PRO A 227 -21.81 -2.80 1.03
C PRO A 227 -22.76 -2.63 2.21
N MET A 228 -22.31 -1.92 3.24
CA MET A 228 -23.21 -1.52 4.34
C MET A 228 -24.39 -0.73 3.81
N ARG A 229 -25.57 -0.92 4.38
CA ARG A 229 -26.80 -0.26 3.94
C ARG A 229 -27.16 0.95 4.81
N LYS A 230 -27.72 1.96 4.19
CA LYS A 230 -28.41 3.06 4.88
C LYS A 230 -29.73 2.54 5.46
N SER A 231 -30.25 3.23 6.49
CA SER A 231 -31.53 2.85 7.13
C SER A 231 -32.73 2.83 6.17
N ASN A 232 -32.67 3.63 5.09
CA ASN A 232 -33.69 3.72 4.06
C ASN A 232 -33.37 2.89 2.80
N ALA A 233 -32.42 1.95 2.87
CA ALA A 233 -32.04 1.13 1.72
C ALA A 233 -33.19 0.20 1.29
N LYS A 234 -33.35 0.01 -0.04
CA LYS A 234 -34.36 -0.92 -0.61
C LYS A 234 -34.05 -2.37 -0.26
N ARG A 235 -32.78 -2.78 -0.31
CA ARG A 235 -32.29 -4.12 0.05
C ARG A 235 -31.59 -4.03 1.40
N ARG A 236 -32.21 -4.58 2.46
CA ARG A 236 -31.65 -4.59 3.81
C ARG A 236 -31.02 -5.94 4.10
N PHE A 237 -29.94 -5.93 4.87
CA PHE A 237 -29.32 -7.15 5.36
C PHE A 237 -29.84 -7.51 6.76
N PRO A 238 -29.93 -8.80 7.09
CA PRO A 238 -30.27 -9.26 8.44
C PRO A 238 -29.22 -8.80 9.45
N VAL A 239 -29.58 -8.76 10.74
CA VAL A 239 -28.72 -8.24 11.81
C VAL A 239 -27.37 -8.95 11.91
N TRP A 240 -27.35 -10.26 11.74
CA TRP A 240 -26.12 -11.05 11.78
C TRP A 240 -25.14 -10.67 10.66
N MET A 241 -25.64 -10.36 9.47
CA MET A 241 -24.82 -9.91 8.34
C MET A 241 -24.25 -8.50 8.59
N GLN A 242 -25.03 -7.61 9.21
CA GLN A 242 -24.54 -6.29 9.61
C GLN A 242 -23.40 -6.42 10.63
N TYR A 243 -23.50 -7.39 11.56
CA TYR A 243 -22.41 -7.68 12.49
C TYR A 243 -21.13 -8.13 11.76
N LEU A 244 -21.23 -9.03 10.78
CA LEU A 244 -20.08 -9.46 9.97
C LEU A 244 -19.47 -8.30 9.18
N GLN A 245 -20.29 -7.44 8.58
CA GLN A 245 -19.82 -6.25 7.88
C GLN A 245 -19.00 -5.34 8.80
N HIS A 246 -19.48 -5.07 10.02
CA HIS A 246 -18.73 -4.30 11.00
C HIS A 246 -17.44 -4.99 11.47
N TYR A 247 -17.47 -6.31 11.63
CA TYR A 247 -16.30 -7.08 12.05
C TYR A 247 -15.18 -7.03 11.02
N TYR A 248 -15.47 -7.33 9.76
CA TYR A 248 -14.47 -7.34 8.70
C TYR A 248 -14.00 -5.93 8.32
N ARG A 249 -14.89 -4.93 8.42
CA ARG A 249 -14.49 -3.54 8.20
C ARG A 249 -13.39 -3.07 9.16
N LYS A 250 -13.37 -3.51 10.40
CA LYS A 250 -12.27 -3.17 11.32
C LYS A 250 -10.90 -3.61 10.80
N ARG A 251 -10.82 -4.65 10.00
CA ARG A 251 -9.56 -5.15 9.44
C ARG A 251 -9.00 -4.16 8.41
N ILE A 252 -9.83 -3.70 7.48
CA ILE A 252 -9.37 -2.72 6.49
C ILE A 252 -9.07 -1.36 7.15
N GLU A 253 -9.82 -0.95 8.17
CA GLU A 253 -9.51 0.25 8.97
C GLU A 253 -8.14 0.13 9.65
N THR A 254 -7.78 -1.07 10.15
CA THR A 254 -6.45 -1.34 10.71
C THR A 254 -5.37 -1.23 9.63
N THR A 255 -5.60 -1.79 8.45
CA THR A 255 -4.69 -1.69 7.29
C THR A 255 -4.53 -0.23 6.84
N GLY A 256 -5.62 0.54 6.80
CA GLY A 256 -5.59 1.97 6.51
C GLY A 256 -4.80 2.76 7.55
N SER A 257 -4.96 2.43 8.83
CA SER A 257 -4.18 3.05 9.92
C SER A 257 -2.70 2.72 9.83
N LEU A 258 -2.34 1.50 9.39
CA LEU A 258 -0.97 1.11 9.11
C LEU A 258 -0.39 1.92 7.94
N LEU A 259 -1.16 2.07 6.86
CA LEU A 259 -0.78 2.91 5.72
C LEU A 259 -0.58 4.38 6.15
N GLU A 260 -1.53 4.98 6.90
CA GLU A 260 -1.41 6.34 7.42
C GLU A 260 -0.15 6.52 8.31
N ARG A 261 0.23 5.52 9.08
CA ARG A 261 1.40 5.54 9.96
C ARG A 261 2.73 5.52 9.19
N LEU A 262 2.78 4.78 8.08
CA LEU A 262 3.95 4.72 7.19
C LEU A 262 4.11 6.01 6.36
N LEU A 263 3.00 6.66 6.01
CA LEU A 263 3.01 7.87 5.20
C LEU A 263 3.71 9.04 5.94
N PRO A 264 4.54 9.81 5.24
CA PRO A 264 5.04 11.09 5.76
C PRO A 264 3.91 12.13 5.83
N LYS A 265 4.11 13.21 6.58
CA LYS A 265 3.18 14.35 6.59
C LYS A 265 2.92 14.92 5.19
N ALA A 266 3.90 14.84 4.31
CA ALA A 266 3.78 15.21 2.90
C ALA A 266 4.69 14.33 2.05
N ILE A 267 4.17 13.79 0.95
CA ILE A 267 4.93 13.05 -0.04
C ILE A 267 5.61 14.07 -0.98
N HIS A 268 6.93 14.21 -0.85
CA HIS A 268 7.69 15.09 -1.74
C HIS A 268 7.91 14.38 -3.10
N ALA A 269 7.29 14.92 -4.15
CA ALA A 269 7.47 14.48 -5.53
C ALA A 269 7.42 15.67 -6.48
N VAL A 270 8.18 15.59 -7.57
CA VAL A 270 8.26 16.63 -8.61
C VAL A 270 7.34 16.27 -9.78
N THR A 271 7.06 14.99 -9.99
CA THR A 271 6.21 14.45 -11.06
C THR A 271 5.10 13.59 -10.48
N ALA A 272 3.98 13.45 -11.21
CA ALA A 272 2.89 12.54 -10.86
C ALA A 272 3.39 11.10 -10.74
N VAL A 273 4.16 10.62 -11.73
CA VAL A 273 4.76 9.27 -11.72
C VAL A 273 5.63 9.03 -10.48
N GLY A 274 6.42 10.03 -10.06
CA GLY A 274 7.24 9.91 -8.84
C GLY A 274 6.41 9.91 -7.56
N PHE A 275 5.25 10.57 -7.56
CA PHE A 275 4.29 10.53 -6.46
C PHE A 275 3.62 9.16 -6.37
N GLU A 276 3.10 8.66 -7.50
CA GLU A 276 2.46 7.35 -7.61
C GLU A 276 3.41 6.23 -7.22
N LEU A 277 4.66 6.26 -7.68
CA LEU A 277 5.68 5.29 -7.28
C LEU A 277 5.86 5.24 -5.76
N LYS A 278 5.87 6.39 -5.09
CA LYS A 278 5.95 6.43 -3.62
C LYS A 278 4.70 5.85 -2.97
N VAL A 279 3.52 6.13 -3.50
CA VAL A 279 2.27 5.53 -3.01
C VAL A 279 2.31 4.01 -3.16
N VAL A 280 2.72 3.51 -4.33
CA VAL A 280 2.93 2.06 -4.57
C VAL A 280 3.87 1.46 -3.54
N LEU A 281 5.00 2.12 -3.26
CA LEU A 281 5.96 1.65 -2.25
C LEU A 281 5.35 1.61 -0.84
N PHE A 282 4.49 2.55 -0.46
CA PHE A 282 3.83 2.51 0.84
C PHE A 282 2.78 1.40 0.92
N VAL A 283 2.01 1.16 -0.14
CA VAL A 283 1.05 0.04 -0.19
C VAL A 283 1.81 -1.30 -0.13
N LEU A 284 2.92 -1.42 -0.87
CA LEU A 284 3.80 -2.59 -0.84
C LEU A 284 4.41 -2.78 0.56
N ALA A 285 4.85 -1.72 1.22
CA ALA A 285 5.36 -1.76 2.59
C ALA A 285 4.31 -2.27 3.58
N VAL A 286 3.04 -1.88 3.41
CA VAL A 286 1.92 -2.45 4.19
C VAL A 286 1.81 -3.95 3.94
N SER A 287 1.86 -4.41 2.69
CA SER A 287 1.78 -5.84 2.35
C SER A 287 2.94 -6.64 2.97
N ILE A 288 4.17 -6.13 2.88
CA ILE A 288 5.38 -6.76 3.45
C ILE A 288 5.31 -6.86 4.98
N ASN A 289 4.70 -5.88 5.66
CA ASN A 289 4.55 -5.95 7.12
C ASN A 289 3.72 -7.14 7.62
N PHE A 290 2.96 -7.80 6.76
CA PHE A 290 2.24 -9.03 7.09
C PHE A 290 3.08 -10.31 6.92
N LEU A 291 4.34 -10.19 6.47
CA LEU A 291 5.28 -11.32 6.40
C LEU A 291 6.04 -11.56 7.73
N LYS A 292 5.84 -10.65 8.71
CA LYS A 292 6.47 -10.72 10.04
C LYS A 292 5.80 -11.70 10.97
#